data_00d3cb98c37076dfcb45aa4650fa344d
#
_entry.id   00d3cb98c37076dfcb45aa4650fa344d
#
_cell.length_a   1.000
_cell.length_b   1.000
_cell.length_c   1.000
_cell.angle_alpha   90.00
_cell.angle_beta   90.00
_cell.angle_gamma   90.00
#
_symmetry.space_group_name_H-M   'P 1'
#
loop_
_entity.id
_entity.type
_entity.pdbx_description
1 polymer ?
#
loop_
_entity_poly.entity_id
_entity_poly.type
_entity_poly.pdbx_seq_one_letter_code
_entity_poly.pdbx_strand_id
1 'polypeptide(L)'
;MTARPLRRARRDVGAAPFIVIWEATRACPLACLHCRAEARPDRHPGELSTHEARELMRQVAAFGRPAPLFVITGGDPFERPDLFDLVRYGRELGLAPSVSPSATPALTPANLSRLHEAGAAAISLSVDAATAARHDEFRGYDGVFSRTLAAWRAARQAGLKVQINTTVTRRNLSQLPDIARLVRDHGAMLWSVFFLVPTGRGRALAALSPQEAEDVLHFVHDLGTVVPVKTTEAHHFRRVAVQRLILAERGADHAAELGLGPLYRDLRRRARRAGLIRERRARRPPVDVNAGRGLVFVSHTGSVHPSGFLPVACGDVRERPLTEIYRNAPLFRALRDPGRLSGRCGACEFRAVCGGSRSRAYACTGDVFAEEPWCGYQPGSFPYQRELTPYLPQEEARER
;
A
#
# COMPACT_ATOMS: atom_id res chain seq x y z
N MET A 1 14.86 -18.00 17.97
CA MET A 1 13.52 -17.61 17.47
C MET A 1 13.56 -17.70 15.95
N THR A 2 12.83 -18.64 15.35
CA THR A 2 12.71 -18.80 13.92
C THR A 2 12.08 -17.54 13.30
N ALA A 3 12.73 -16.94 12.32
CA ALA A 3 12.24 -15.77 11.62
C ALA A 3 10.92 -16.12 10.91
N ARG A 4 9.83 -15.40 11.21
CA ARG A 4 8.57 -15.58 10.50
C ARG A 4 8.58 -14.71 9.24
N PRO A 5 8.49 -15.29 8.03
CA PRO A 5 8.54 -14.53 6.79
C PRO A 5 7.27 -13.70 6.56
N LEU A 6 6.15 -14.09 7.19
CA LEU A 6 4.84 -13.46 7.06
C LEU A 6 4.24 -13.13 8.42
N ARG A 7 3.46 -12.07 8.48
CA ARG A 7 2.67 -11.66 9.64
C ARG A 7 1.18 -11.78 9.31
N ARG A 8 0.49 -12.64 10.03
CA ARG A 8 -0.98 -12.69 9.96
C ARG A 8 -1.58 -11.48 10.68
N ALA A 9 -2.67 -10.95 10.16
CA ALA A 9 -3.47 -9.98 10.89
C ALA A 9 -3.95 -10.61 12.22
N ARG A 10 -3.97 -9.81 13.30
CA ARG A 10 -4.40 -10.29 14.62
C ARG A 10 -5.91 -10.53 14.73
N ARG A 11 -6.63 -10.40 13.63
CA ARG A 11 -8.08 -10.55 13.54
C ARG A 11 -8.43 -11.40 12.33
N ASP A 12 -9.61 -11.99 12.37
CA ASP A 12 -10.21 -12.60 11.20
C ASP A 12 -10.50 -11.50 10.15
N VAL A 13 -9.76 -11.53 9.07
CA VAL A 13 -9.91 -10.58 7.96
C VAL A 13 -11.19 -10.81 7.15
N GLY A 14 -11.91 -11.90 7.39
CA GLY A 14 -13.25 -12.13 6.87
C GLY A 14 -14.33 -11.38 7.65
N ALA A 15 -14.16 -11.26 8.96
CA ALA A 15 -15.09 -10.58 9.85
C ALA A 15 -14.87 -9.08 9.95
N ALA A 16 -13.59 -8.62 9.89
CA ALA A 16 -13.26 -7.21 10.01
C ALA A 16 -11.99 -6.84 9.22
N PRO A 17 -11.93 -5.68 8.56
CA PRO A 17 -10.77 -5.25 7.83
C PRO A 17 -9.60 -4.91 8.77
N PHE A 18 -8.38 -5.10 8.28
CA PHE A 18 -7.16 -4.61 8.93
C PHE A 18 -7.03 -3.09 8.75
N ILE A 19 -7.46 -2.59 7.58
CA ILE A 19 -7.37 -1.17 7.23
C ILE A 19 -8.61 -0.72 6.46
N VAL A 20 -9.14 0.44 6.84
CA VAL A 20 -10.15 1.20 6.11
C VAL A 20 -9.51 2.45 5.58
N ILE A 21 -9.59 2.68 4.28
CA ILE A 21 -9.10 3.87 3.61
C ILE A 21 -10.31 4.66 3.13
N TRP A 22 -10.42 5.91 3.57
CA TRP A 22 -11.47 6.82 3.12
C TRP A 22 -10.87 7.94 2.26
N GLU A 23 -11.32 8.03 1.01
CA GLU A 23 -11.08 9.16 0.13
C GLU A 23 -12.01 10.28 0.53
N ALA A 24 -11.54 11.18 1.40
CA ALA A 24 -12.40 12.21 2.02
C ALA A 24 -12.84 13.29 1.04
N THR A 25 -12.05 13.53 -0.01
CA THR A 25 -12.33 14.50 -1.07
C THR A 25 -11.55 14.14 -2.34
N ARG A 26 -12.00 14.62 -3.49
CA ARG A 26 -11.22 14.62 -4.74
C ARG A 26 -10.54 15.95 -5.04
N ALA A 27 -10.80 16.98 -4.22
CA ALA A 27 -10.15 18.27 -4.39
C ALA A 27 -8.63 18.16 -4.14
N CYS A 28 -7.84 18.69 -5.06
CA CYS A 28 -6.39 18.79 -4.95
C CYS A 28 -5.85 19.71 -6.04
N PRO A 29 -4.99 20.68 -5.72
CA PRO A 29 -4.37 21.53 -6.72
C PRO A 29 -3.26 20.83 -7.54
N LEU A 30 -2.81 19.63 -7.13
CA LEU A 30 -1.75 18.90 -7.84
C LEU A 30 -2.29 18.12 -9.04
N ALA A 31 -1.46 18.00 -10.08
CA ALA A 31 -1.76 17.27 -11.31
C ALA A 31 -0.90 16.00 -11.49
N CYS A 32 -0.67 15.24 -10.44
CA CYS A 32 0.22 14.06 -10.44
C CYS A 32 -0.06 13.09 -11.58
N LEU A 33 0.99 12.64 -12.27
CA LEU A 33 0.92 11.75 -13.45
C LEU A 33 0.27 10.38 -13.14
N HIS A 34 0.42 9.89 -11.92
CA HIS A 34 -0.11 8.59 -11.47
C HIS A 34 -1.42 8.69 -10.67
N CYS A 35 -2.07 9.85 -10.65
CA CYS A 35 -3.22 10.07 -9.79
C CYS A 35 -4.38 9.11 -10.11
N ARG A 36 -4.66 8.23 -9.17
CA ARG A 36 -5.75 7.26 -9.22
C ARG A 36 -7.13 7.94 -9.22
N ALA A 37 -7.25 8.97 -8.38
CA ALA A 37 -8.52 9.65 -8.12
C ALA A 37 -8.92 10.62 -9.24
N GLU A 38 -8.02 10.92 -10.20
CA GLU A 38 -8.24 11.99 -11.17
C GLU A 38 -8.65 13.29 -10.47
N ALA A 39 -7.87 13.65 -9.46
CA ALA A 39 -8.16 14.78 -8.59
C ALA A 39 -8.43 16.07 -9.39
N ARG A 40 -9.33 16.88 -8.85
CA ARG A 40 -9.83 18.14 -9.42
C ARG A 40 -9.47 19.30 -8.49
N PRO A 41 -9.44 20.55 -8.98
CA PRO A 41 -9.22 21.70 -8.10
C PRO A 41 -10.33 21.84 -7.05
N ASP A 42 -11.59 21.56 -7.43
CA ASP A 42 -12.76 21.78 -6.60
C ASP A 42 -13.31 20.50 -5.97
N ARG A 43 -13.97 20.67 -4.84
CA ARG A 43 -14.68 19.59 -4.15
C ARG A 43 -15.88 19.10 -4.97
N HIS A 44 -16.12 17.79 -4.91
CA HIS A 44 -17.28 17.19 -5.55
C HIS A 44 -18.56 17.48 -4.71
N PRO A 45 -19.68 17.94 -5.29
CA PRO A 45 -20.88 18.27 -4.52
C PRO A 45 -21.51 17.08 -3.79
N GLY A 46 -21.29 15.86 -4.27
CA GLY A 46 -21.74 14.62 -3.63
C GLY A 46 -20.80 14.05 -2.57
N GLU A 47 -19.77 14.78 -2.13
CA GLU A 47 -18.90 14.32 -1.04
C GLU A 47 -19.70 14.12 0.26
N LEU A 48 -19.27 13.13 1.06
CA LEU A 48 -19.86 12.94 2.39
C LEU A 48 -19.77 14.24 3.19
N SER A 49 -20.91 14.72 3.68
CA SER A 49 -20.99 15.85 4.63
C SER A 49 -20.25 15.51 5.92
N THR A 50 -20.02 16.49 6.78
CA THR A 50 -19.43 16.27 8.11
C THR A 50 -20.22 15.25 8.93
N HIS A 51 -21.55 15.31 8.87
CA HIS A 51 -22.43 14.36 9.56
C HIS A 51 -22.24 12.93 9.03
N GLU A 52 -22.28 12.73 7.71
CA GLU A 52 -22.10 11.43 7.07
C GLU A 52 -20.68 10.89 7.27
N ALA A 53 -19.65 11.75 7.28
CA ALA A 53 -18.29 11.37 7.59
C ALA A 53 -18.14 10.85 9.03
N ARG A 54 -18.81 11.51 10.01
CA ARG A 54 -18.89 11.02 11.39
C ARG A 54 -19.62 9.69 11.48
N GLU A 55 -20.70 9.51 10.71
CA GLU A 55 -21.40 8.24 10.62
C GLU A 55 -20.51 7.12 10.07
N LEU A 56 -19.79 7.38 8.98
CA LEU A 56 -18.76 6.44 8.46
C LEU A 56 -17.76 6.05 9.56
N MET A 57 -17.28 7.00 10.35
CA MET A 57 -16.33 6.69 11.43
C MET A 57 -16.95 5.81 12.52
N ARG A 58 -18.24 6.02 12.88
CA ARG A 58 -18.98 5.12 13.78
C ARG A 58 -19.07 3.71 13.20
N GLN A 59 -19.37 3.59 11.91
CA GLN A 59 -19.42 2.29 11.21
C GLN A 59 -18.03 1.60 11.20
N VAL A 60 -16.93 2.37 11.07
CA VAL A 60 -15.56 1.83 11.19
C VAL A 60 -15.30 1.33 12.62
N ALA A 61 -15.69 2.08 13.63
CA ALA A 61 -15.54 1.67 15.03
C ALA A 61 -16.38 0.42 15.38
N ALA A 62 -17.52 0.23 14.72
CA ALA A 62 -18.41 -0.93 14.89
C ALA A 62 -17.79 -2.27 14.46
N PHE A 63 -16.64 -2.29 13.76
CA PHE A 63 -15.88 -3.53 13.57
C PHE A 63 -15.26 -4.08 14.85
N GLY A 64 -15.32 -3.35 15.95
CA GLY A 64 -14.83 -3.76 17.26
C GLY A 64 -13.33 -3.54 17.46
N ARG A 65 -12.84 -4.02 18.61
CA ARG A 65 -11.43 -3.81 19.01
C ARG A 65 -10.58 -5.07 18.76
N PRO A 66 -9.31 -4.90 18.36
CA PRO A 66 -8.66 -3.63 18.01
C PRO A 66 -9.31 -3.00 16.77
N ALA A 67 -9.56 -1.70 16.76
CA ALA A 67 -10.18 -1.03 15.62
C ALA A 67 -9.32 -1.18 14.34
N PRO A 68 -9.92 -1.17 13.13
CA PRO A 68 -9.16 -1.08 11.90
C PRO A 68 -8.22 0.15 11.89
N LEU A 69 -7.10 0.07 11.21
CA LEU A 69 -6.34 1.27 10.86
C LEU A 69 -7.25 2.13 9.98
N PHE A 70 -7.45 3.39 10.37
CA PHE A 70 -8.28 4.31 9.62
C PHE A 70 -7.42 5.37 8.93
N VAL A 71 -7.50 5.44 7.61
CA VAL A 71 -6.70 6.37 6.80
C VAL A 71 -7.61 7.35 6.08
N ILE A 72 -7.44 8.62 6.37
CA ILE A 72 -8.08 9.75 5.67
C ILE A 72 -7.14 10.17 4.56
N THR A 73 -7.57 9.99 3.32
CA THR A 73 -6.85 10.35 2.10
C THR A 73 -7.78 11.11 1.16
N GLY A 74 -7.39 11.28 -0.07
CA GLY A 74 -8.24 11.91 -1.09
C GLY A 74 -7.40 12.41 -2.25
N GLY A 75 -7.82 13.56 -2.79
CA GLY A 75 -6.97 14.50 -3.49
C GLY A 75 -5.99 15.09 -2.49
N ASP A 76 -6.42 16.10 -1.74
CA ASP A 76 -5.74 16.57 -0.54
C ASP A 76 -6.74 16.69 0.62
N PRO A 77 -6.60 15.93 1.71
CA PRO A 77 -7.49 16.03 2.85
C PRO A 77 -7.58 17.45 3.47
N PHE A 78 -6.57 18.30 3.29
CA PHE A 78 -6.61 19.69 3.74
C PHE A 78 -7.60 20.56 2.98
N GLU A 79 -8.11 20.12 1.83
CA GLU A 79 -9.22 20.79 1.13
C GLU A 79 -10.57 20.59 1.83
N ARG A 80 -10.63 19.75 2.87
CA ARG A 80 -11.82 19.64 3.73
C ARG A 80 -11.70 20.60 4.91
N PRO A 81 -12.65 21.53 5.09
CA PRO A 81 -12.62 22.51 6.20
C PRO A 81 -12.80 21.86 7.58
N ASP A 82 -13.45 20.68 7.63
CA ASP A 82 -13.76 19.90 8.84
C ASP A 82 -12.70 18.84 9.19
N LEU A 83 -11.55 18.79 8.48
CA LEU A 83 -10.53 17.74 8.64
C LEU A 83 -10.11 17.54 10.11
N PHE A 84 -9.77 18.63 10.81
CA PHE A 84 -9.27 18.53 12.18
C PHE A 84 -10.34 18.04 13.16
N ASP A 85 -11.59 18.45 12.96
CA ASP A 85 -12.72 18.00 13.78
C ASP A 85 -13.03 16.51 13.53
N LEU A 86 -12.90 16.05 12.28
CA LEU A 86 -13.05 14.64 11.95
C LEU A 86 -11.91 13.80 12.56
N VAL A 87 -10.68 14.28 12.54
CA VAL A 87 -9.56 13.58 13.19
C VAL A 87 -9.80 13.45 14.69
N ARG A 88 -10.23 14.53 15.37
CA ARG A 88 -10.57 14.54 16.80
C ARG A 88 -11.69 13.56 17.10
N TYR A 89 -12.78 13.63 16.34
CA TYR A 89 -13.91 12.73 16.48
C TYR A 89 -13.53 11.24 16.31
N GLY A 90 -12.71 10.93 15.31
CA GLY A 90 -12.19 9.57 15.14
C GLY A 90 -11.39 9.10 16.35
N ARG A 91 -10.59 9.99 16.95
CA ARG A 91 -9.85 9.69 18.19
C ARG A 91 -10.78 9.39 19.36
N GLU A 92 -11.84 10.17 19.53
CA GLU A 92 -12.87 9.98 20.57
C GLU A 92 -13.57 8.61 20.43
N LEU A 93 -13.80 8.15 19.21
CA LEU A 93 -14.32 6.80 18.93
C LEU A 93 -13.30 5.67 19.19
N GLY A 94 -12.06 5.99 19.56
CA GLY A 94 -10.98 5.01 19.75
C GLY A 94 -10.38 4.51 18.47
N LEU A 95 -10.59 5.19 17.35
CA LEU A 95 -9.84 4.99 16.13
C LEU A 95 -8.44 5.62 16.26
N ALA A 96 -7.53 5.25 15.36
CA ALA A 96 -6.22 5.86 15.24
C ALA A 96 -6.10 6.50 13.84
N PRO A 97 -6.74 7.69 13.61
CA PRO A 97 -6.76 8.31 12.30
C PRO A 97 -5.35 8.61 11.81
N SER A 98 -5.05 8.22 10.58
CA SER A 98 -3.84 8.59 9.87
C SER A 98 -4.22 9.43 8.66
N VAL A 99 -3.48 10.48 8.36
CA VAL A 99 -3.81 11.40 7.28
C VAL A 99 -2.77 11.30 6.17
N SER A 100 -3.22 11.23 4.92
CA SER A 100 -2.36 11.17 3.73
C SER A 100 -2.56 12.42 2.86
N PRO A 101 -1.99 13.57 3.24
CA PRO A 101 -2.13 14.81 2.50
C PRO A 101 -1.22 14.85 1.26
N SER A 102 -1.54 15.76 0.37
CA SER A 102 -0.64 16.21 -0.69
C SER A 102 0.27 17.32 -0.18
N ALA A 103 1.47 17.48 -0.75
CA ALA A 103 2.38 18.56 -0.36
C ALA A 103 2.00 19.89 -1.06
N THR A 104 0.78 20.36 -0.78
CA THR A 104 0.22 21.64 -1.21
C THR A 104 0.68 22.78 -0.30
N PRO A 105 0.39 24.05 -0.60
CA PRO A 105 0.63 25.16 0.31
C PRO A 105 -0.06 25.03 1.68
N ALA A 106 -1.15 24.25 1.78
CA ALA A 106 -1.83 23.98 3.05
C ALA A 106 -1.02 23.09 4.02
N LEU A 107 -0.01 22.38 3.53
CA LEU A 107 0.84 21.50 4.36
C LEU A 107 1.90 22.32 5.11
N THR A 108 1.47 23.15 6.05
CA THR A 108 2.32 24.02 6.88
C THR A 108 2.71 23.38 8.20
N PRO A 109 3.80 23.82 8.86
CA PRO A 109 4.14 23.37 10.22
C PRO A 109 2.99 23.58 11.23
N ALA A 110 2.27 24.69 11.15
CA ALA A 110 1.13 24.97 12.01
C ALA A 110 0.00 23.95 11.82
N ASN A 111 -0.34 23.61 10.58
CA ASN A 111 -1.36 22.60 10.30
C ASN A 111 -0.91 21.18 10.71
N LEU A 112 0.39 20.88 10.66
CA LEU A 112 0.93 19.61 11.14
C LEU A 112 0.85 19.51 12.67
N SER A 113 1.12 20.60 13.40
CA SER A 113 0.92 20.67 14.86
C SER A 113 -0.56 20.47 15.21
N ARG A 114 -1.47 21.16 14.51
CA ARG A 114 -2.93 20.99 14.69
C ARG A 114 -3.41 19.56 14.42
N LEU A 115 -2.84 18.87 13.43
CA LEU A 115 -3.14 17.44 13.20
C LEU A 115 -2.70 16.57 14.38
N HIS A 116 -1.51 16.81 14.92
CA HIS A 116 -1.03 16.09 16.09
C HIS A 116 -1.92 16.34 17.31
N GLU A 117 -2.25 17.60 17.58
CA GLU A 117 -3.16 18.03 18.68
C GLU A 117 -4.56 17.44 18.53
N ALA A 118 -5.07 17.34 17.30
CA ALA A 118 -6.32 16.66 17.01
C ALA A 118 -6.25 15.14 17.22
N GLY A 119 -5.05 14.57 17.41
CA GLY A 119 -4.85 13.16 17.73
C GLY A 119 -4.60 12.27 16.51
N ALA A 120 -4.11 12.82 15.39
CA ALA A 120 -3.66 12.01 14.27
C ALA A 120 -2.53 11.06 14.71
N ALA A 121 -2.65 9.77 14.37
CA ALA A 121 -1.67 8.75 14.77
C ALA A 121 -0.42 8.76 13.87
N ALA A 122 -0.58 9.13 12.62
CA ALA A 122 0.50 9.17 11.63
C ALA A 122 0.10 10.07 10.45
N ILE A 123 1.12 10.46 9.69
CA ILE A 123 0.97 11.14 8.40
C ILE A 123 1.71 10.34 7.32
N SER A 124 1.15 10.31 6.10
CA SER A 124 1.82 9.72 4.94
C SER A 124 2.16 10.81 3.93
N LEU A 125 3.44 10.96 3.62
CA LEU A 125 3.92 11.89 2.60
C LEU A 125 4.43 11.11 1.39
N SER A 126 4.43 11.72 0.23
CA SER A 126 4.84 11.06 -1.00
C SER A 126 6.17 11.59 -1.53
N VAL A 127 7.09 10.66 -1.83
CA VAL A 127 8.38 10.94 -2.47
C VAL A 127 8.55 9.96 -3.65
N ASP A 128 8.37 10.45 -4.88
CA ASP A 128 8.43 9.60 -6.08
C ASP A 128 9.71 9.78 -6.90
N ALA A 129 10.56 10.72 -6.52
CA ALA A 129 11.90 10.88 -7.07
C ALA A 129 12.87 11.41 -6.02
N ALA A 130 14.17 11.26 -6.27
CA ALA A 130 15.22 11.69 -5.36
C ALA A 130 15.68 13.15 -5.60
N THR A 131 15.18 13.81 -6.64
CA THR A 131 15.52 15.19 -7.01
C THR A 131 14.26 16.02 -7.20
N ALA A 132 14.37 17.34 -6.95
CA ALA A 132 13.26 18.28 -7.09
C ALA A 132 12.68 18.24 -8.52
N ALA A 133 13.53 18.41 -9.54
CA ALA A 133 13.09 18.47 -10.94
C ALA A 133 12.21 17.26 -11.32
N ARG A 134 12.64 16.04 -10.99
CA ARG A 134 11.90 14.82 -11.35
C ARG A 134 10.67 14.59 -10.47
N HIS A 135 10.76 14.99 -9.19
CA HIS A 135 9.61 14.83 -8.28
C HIS A 135 8.49 15.81 -8.64
N ASP A 136 8.85 17.08 -8.88
CA ASP A 136 7.90 18.14 -9.20
C ASP A 136 7.25 17.88 -10.57
N GLU A 137 8.02 17.44 -11.58
CA GLU A 137 7.48 16.95 -12.86
C GLU A 137 6.45 15.81 -12.65
N PHE A 138 6.77 14.82 -11.80
CA PHE A 138 5.89 13.70 -11.55
C PHE A 138 4.61 14.10 -10.79
N ARG A 139 4.70 15.13 -9.94
CA ARG A 139 3.58 15.68 -9.18
C ARG A 139 2.80 16.76 -9.94
N GLY A 140 3.34 17.25 -11.05
CA GLY A 140 2.72 18.28 -11.89
C GLY A 140 2.57 19.63 -11.18
N TYR A 141 3.51 19.96 -10.28
CA TYR A 141 3.50 21.23 -9.53
C TYR A 141 4.88 21.55 -8.96
N ASP A 142 5.38 22.74 -9.18
CA ASP A 142 6.71 23.16 -8.75
C ASP A 142 6.83 23.32 -7.22
N GLY A 143 8.00 23.00 -6.69
CA GLY A 143 8.33 23.15 -5.29
C GLY A 143 7.72 22.07 -4.37
N VAL A 144 7.05 21.05 -4.91
CA VAL A 144 6.46 19.95 -4.13
C VAL A 144 7.53 19.15 -3.39
N PHE A 145 8.68 18.88 -4.02
CA PHE A 145 9.77 18.16 -3.38
C PHE A 145 10.29 18.87 -2.12
N SER A 146 10.63 20.15 -2.25
CA SER A 146 11.14 20.96 -1.14
C SER A 146 10.12 21.07 -0.02
N ARG A 147 8.85 21.28 -0.36
CA ARG A 147 7.72 21.34 0.57
C ARG A 147 7.52 20.00 1.28
N THR A 148 7.61 18.88 0.56
CA THR A 148 7.52 17.53 1.14
C THR A 148 8.60 17.31 2.19
N LEU A 149 9.87 17.64 1.89
CA LEU A 149 10.97 17.48 2.83
C LEU A 149 10.85 18.40 4.05
N ALA A 150 10.39 19.63 3.85
CA ALA A 150 10.12 20.57 4.95
C ALA A 150 8.99 20.07 5.86
N ALA A 151 7.88 19.62 5.25
CA ALA A 151 6.74 19.05 5.97
C ALA A 151 7.13 17.76 6.71
N TRP A 152 7.98 16.93 6.15
CA TRP A 152 8.48 15.72 6.82
C TRP A 152 9.24 16.07 8.11
N ARG A 153 10.15 17.04 8.05
CA ARG A 153 10.85 17.52 9.26
C ARG A 153 9.88 18.10 10.28
N ALA A 154 8.97 18.97 9.85
CA ALA A 154 7.98 19.60 10.73
C ALA A 154 7.02 18.57 11.36
N ALA A 155 6.55 17.57 10.62
CA ALA A 155 5.71 16.50 11.15
C ALA A 155 6.40 15.71 12.26
N ARG A 156 7.69 15.38 12.07
CA ARG A 156 8.46 14.71 13.11
C ARG A 156 8.68 15.59 14.35
N GLN A 157 8.96 16.87 14.15
CA GLN A 157 9.08 17.83 15.25
C GLN A 157 7.78 17.99 16.04
N ALA A 158 6.64 17.92 15.34
CA ALA A 158 5.31 17.91 15.97
C ALA A 158 4.95 16.58 16.65
N GLY A 159 5.79 15.54 16.59
CA GLY A 159 5.54 14.22 17.20
C GLY A 159 4.76 13.25 16.33
N LEU A 160 4.44 13.58 15.08
CA LEU A 160 3.76 12.68 14.16
C LEU A 160 4.69 11.57 13.64
N LYS A 161 4.18 10.35 13.56
CA LYS A 161 4.84 9.25 12.86
C LYS A 161 4.71 9.47 11.36
N VAL A 162 5.84 9.43 10.63
CA VAL A 162 5.85 9.70 9.20
C VAL A 162 6.05 8.41 8.39
N GLN A 163 5.11 8.10 7.50
CA GLN A 163 5.26 7.11 6.45
C GLN A 163 5.61 7.83 5.14
N ILE A 164 6.49 7.24 4.35
CA ILE A 164 6.75 7.71 2.99
C ILE A 164 6.16 6.74 1.99
N ASN A 165 5.46 7.29 1.01
CA ASN A 165 4.90 6.56 -0.12
C ASN A 165 5.71 6.86 -1.39
N THR A 166 6.06 5.84 -2.15
CA THR A 166 6.70 5.97 -3.46
C THR A 166 5.98 5.06 -4.45
N THR A 167 5.47 5.62 -5.54
CA THR A 167 4.91 4.83 -6.64
C THR A 167 6.01 4.48 -7.62
N VAL A 168 6.32 3.19 -7.72
CA VAL A 168 7.33 2.68 -8.65
C VAL A 168 6.78 2.69 -10.07
N THR A 169 7.52 3.33 -10.96
CA THR A 169 7.28 3.42 -12.39
C THR A 169 8.62 3.35 -13.12
N ARG A 170 8.65 3.14 -14.42
CA ARG A 170 9.90 3.17 -15.20
C ARG A 170 10.67 4.49 -15.07
N ARG A 171 9.97 5.58 -14.75
CA ARG A 171 10.59 6.92 -14.59
C ARG A 171 11.50 7.03 -13.37
N ASN A 172 11.33 6.18 -12.35
CA ASN A 172 12.07 6.29 -11.08
C ASN A 172 12.82 5.03 -10.65
N LEU A 173 12.83 3.97 -11.46
CA LEU A 173 13.54 2.71 -11.12
C LEU A 173 14.98 2.95 -10.68
N SER A 174 15.74 3.71 -11.47
CA SER A 174 17.15 4.02 -11.16
C SER A 174 17.33 4.88 -9.92
N GLN A 175 16.31 5.57 -9.43
CA GLN A 175 16.38 6.46 -8.27
C GLN A 175 16.01 5.78 -6.95
N LEU A 176 15.54 4.52 -6.97
CA LEU A 176 15.09 3.83 -5.76
C LEU A 176 16.15 3.77 -4.64
N PRO A 177 17.46 3.55 -4.90
CA PRO A 177 18.49 3.64 -3.86
C PRO A 177 18.61 5.02 -3.24
N ASP A 178 18.49 6.09 -4.04
CA ASP A 178 18.59 7.47 -3.55
C ASP A 178 17.34 7.87 -2.75
N ILE A 179 16.15 7.44 -3.18
CA ILE A 179 14.92 7.60 -2.40
C ILE A 179 15.03 6.84 -1.07
N ALA A 180 15.53 5.60 -1.06
CA ALA A 180 15.75 4.83 0.14
C ALA A 180 16.71 5.54 1.12
N ARG A 181 17.73 6.22 0.60
CA ARG A 181 18.64 7.05 1.39
C ARG A 181 17.92 8.21 2.05
N LEU A 182 17.07 8.95 1.30
CA LEU A 182 16.22 10.00 1.88
C LEU A 182 15.33 9.45 2.98
N VAL A 183 14.69 8.30 2.75
CA VAL A 183 13.80 7.65 3.74
C VAL A 183 14.54 7.31 5.03
N ARG A 184 15.76 6.76 4.92
CA ARG A 184 16.62 6.46 6.07
C ARG A 184 17.07 7.73 6.80
N ASP A 185 17.60 8.69 6.06
CA ASP A 185 18.29 9.87 6.61
C ASP A 185 17.30 10.83 7.30
N HIS A 186 16.09 10.93 6.79
CA HIS A 186 15.01 11.70 7.42
C HIS A 186 14.21 10.89 8.45
N GLY A 187 14.53 9.62 8.66
CA GLY A 187 13.97 8.78 9.71
C GLY A 187 12.46 8.52 9.58
N ALA A 188 12.01 8.06 8.41
CA ALA A 188 10.64 7.59 8.27
C ALA A 188 10.36 6.36 9.14
N MET A 189 9.16 6.29 9.71
CA MET A 189 8.69 5.10 10.42
C MET A 189 8.53 3.91 9.47
N LEU A 190 8.16 4.17 8.23
CA LEU A 190 7.84 3.16 7.23
C LEU A 190 7.99 3.73 5.82
N TRP A 191 8.58 2.96 4.92
CA TRP A 191 8.54 3.20 3.49
C TRP A 191 7.53 2.27 2.82
N SER A 192 6.48 2.84 2.24
CA SER A 192 5.46 2.12 1.48
C SER A 192 5.75 2.24 -0.01
N VAL A 193 6.18 1.14 -0.60
CA VAL A 193 6.51 1.05 -2.04
C VAL A 193 5.28 0.57 -2.78
N PHE A 194 4.64 1.48 -3.52
CA PHE A 194 3.49 1.20 -4.35
C PHE A 194 3.94 0.75 -5.73
N PHE A 195 3.36 -0.31 -6.23
CA PHE A 195 3.53 -0.69 -7.62
C PHE A 195 2.35 -0.14 -8.42
N LEU A 196 2.64 0.58 -9.48
CA LEU A 196 1.62 1.27 -10.28
C LEU A 196 0.49 0.32 -10.69
N VAL A 197 -0.74 0.76 -10.50
CA VAL A 197 -1.93 0.17 -11.13
C VAL A 197 -2.36 1.13 -12.24
N PRO A 198 -2.56 0.68 -13.47
CA PRO A 198 -2.94 1.53 -14.60
C PRO A 198 -4.41 1.96 -14.50
N THR A 199 -4.69 2.87 -13.56
CA THR A 199 -6.01 3.47 -13.32
C THR A 199 -5.89 4.99 -13.22
N GLY A 200 -6.96 5.73 -13.48
CA GLY A 200 -6.92 7.18 -13.56
C GLY A 200 -5.85 7.67 -14.53
N ARG A 201 -5.16 8.77 -14.18
CA ARG A 201 -4.04 9.30 -14.99
C ARG A 201 -2.85 8.32 -15.11
N GLY A 202 -2.72 7.38 -14.17
CA GLY A 202 -1.68 6.37 -14.21
C GLY A 202 -1.73 5.42 -15.42
N ARG A 203 -2.84 5.38 -16.16
CA ARG A 203 -2.98 4.60 -17.41
C ARG A 203 -2.00 5.03 -18.49
N ALA A 204 -1.59 6.29 -18.50
CA ALA A 204 -0.64 6.83 -19.45
C ALA A 204 0.82 6.49 -19.15
N LEU A 205 1.12 5.91 -17.98
CA LEU A 205 2.46 5.56 -17.58
C LEU A 205 2.85 4.16 -18.08
N ALA A 206 4.10 4.02 -18.56
CA ALA A 206 4.62 2.75 -19.01
C ALA A 206 4.67 1.72 -17.88
N ALA A 207 4.12 0.54 -18.15
CA ALA A 207 4.16 -0.61 -17.26
C ALA A 207 5.59 -1.11 -17.04
N LEU A 208 5.85 -1.69 -15.86
CA LEU A 208 7.04 -2.51 -15.64
C LEU A 208 6.91 -3.84 -16.38
N SER A 209 8.03 -4.38 -16.85
CA SER A 209 8.06 -5.78 -17.22
C SER A 209 7.97 -6.67 -15.97
N PRO A 210 7.54 -7.94 -16.11
CA PRO A 210 7.57 -8.89 -15.00
C PRO A 210 8.95 -9.03 -14.34
N GLN A 211 10.01 -9.01 -15.14
CA GLN A 211 11.40 -9.07 -14.63
C GLN A 211 11.78 -7.82 -13.85
N GLU A 212 11.43 -6.62 -14.34
CA GLU A 212 11.66 -5.36 -13.60
C GLU A 212 10.91 -5.36 -12.26
N ALA A 213 9.68 -5.88 -12.24
CA ALA A 213 8.90 -5.99 -11.00
C ALA A 213 9.54 -6.97 -10.00
N GLU A 214 10.01 -8.13 -10.44
CA GLU A 214 10.75 -9.09 -9.60
C GLU A 214 12.03 -8.47 -9.05
N ASP A 215 12.83 -7.86 -9.91
CA ASP A 215 14.08 -7.19 -9.53
C ASP A 215 13.86 -6.13 -8.44
N VAL A 216 12.83 -5.30 -8.59
CA VAL A 216 12.47 -4.28 -7.60
C VAL A 216 11.98 -4.90 -6.29
N LEU A 217 11.17 -5.97 -6.33
CA LEU A 217 10.69 -6.63 -5.12
C LEU A 217 11.84 -7.21 -4.28
N HIS A 218 12.78 -7.89 -4.94
CA HIS A 218 13.96 -8.43 -4.27
C HIS A 218 14.88 -7.32 -3.73
N PHE A 219 15.00 -6.22 -4.47
CA PHE A 219 15.70 -5.03 -3.99
C PHE A 219 15.04 -4.43 -2.75
N VAL A 220 13.73 -4.24 -2.76
CA VAL A 220 12.95 -3.74 -1.60
C VAL A 220 13.08 -4.70 -0.41
N HIS A 221 13.13 -6.00 -0.64
CA HIS A 221 13.38 -6.98 0.40
C HIS A 221 14.76 -6.79 1.05
N ASP A 222 15.81 -6.53 0.28
CA ASP A 222 17.14 -6.27 0.81
C ASP A 222 17.19 -5.01 1.68
N LEU A 223 16.53 -3.93 1.24
CA LEU A 223 16.42 -2.67 1.99
C LEU A 223 15.72 -2.84 3.35
N GLY A 224 14.83 -3.82 3.48
CA GLY A 224 14.12 -4.13 4.73
C GLY A 224 15.02 -4.38 5.94
N THR A 225 16.33 -4.54 5.74
CA THR A 225 17.33 -4.66 6.80
C THR A 225 17.74 -3.31 7.44
N VAL A 226 17.49 -2.20 6.76
CA VAL A 226 17.87 -0.85 7.21
C VAL A 226 16.66 0.07 7.34
N VAL A 227 15.73 -0.04 6.41
CA VAL A 227 14.52 0.78 6.37
C VAL A 227 13.30 -0.15 6.54
N PRO A 228 12.38 0.13 7.48
CA PRO A 228 11.12 -0.61 7.54
C PRO A 228 10.34 -0.41 6.24
N VAL A 229 10.08 -1.49 5.50
CA VAL A 229 9.39 -1.44 4.21
C VAL A 229 8.09 -2.22 4.23
N LYS A 230 7.14 -1.79 3.39
CA LYS A 230 5.99 -2.58 2.93
C LYS A 230 5.77 -2.34 1.45
N THR A 231 5.09 -3.25 0.77
CA THR A 231 4.62 -3.04 -0.59
C THR A 231 3.10 -2.81 -0.61
N THR A 232 2.62 -2.07 -1.58
CA THR A 232 1.20 -1.88 -1.88
C THR A 232 0.97 -2.18 -3.36
N GLU A 233 -0.09 -2.92 -3.68
CA GLU A 233 -0.38 -3.46 -5.02
C GLU A 233 0.79 -4.30 -5.59
N ALA A 234 1.53 -4.96 -4.71
CA ALA A 234 2.61 -5.90 -5.01
C ALA A 234 2.64 -7.04 -3.98
N HIS A 235 1.54 -7.77 -3.92
CA HIS A 235 1.31 -8.84 -2.93
C HIS A 235 2.28 -10.03 -3.12
N HIS A 236 2.86 -10.20 -4.31
CA HIS A 236 3.91 -11.17 -4.61
C HIS A 236 5.21 -10.92 -3.81
N PHE A 237 5.36 -9.77 -3.14
CA PHE A 237 6.39 -9.55 -2.12
C PHE A 237 6.31 -10.58 -0.96
N ARG A 238 5.13 -11.13 -0.68
CA ARG A 238 4.99 -12.20 0.34
C ARG A 238 5.64 -13.50 -0.13
N ARG A 239 5.49 -13.86 -1.41
CA ARG A 239 6.22 -14.98 -2.02
C ARG A 239 7.73 -14.76 -1.92
N VAL A 240 8.18 -13.57 -2.33
CA VAL A 240 9.60 -13.20 -2.22
C VAL A 240 10.12 -13.37 -0.80
N ALA A 241 9.39 -12.93 0.22
CA ALA A 241 9.82 -13.07 1.61
C ALA A 241 9.99 -14.54 2.03
N VAL A 242 9.10 -15.44 1.60
CA VAL A 242 9.18 -16.88 1.86
C VAL A 242 10.38 -17.50 1.12
N GLN A 243 10.50 -17.28 -0.18
CA GLN A 243 11.61 -17.78 -0.99
C GLN A 243 12.96 -17.32 -0.46
N ARG A 244 13.09 -16.04 -0.11
CA ARG A 244 14.33 -15.46 0.44
C ARG A 244 14.70 -16.02 1.80
N LEU A 245 13.73 -16.39 2.63
CA LEU A 245 14.00 -17.05 3.91
C LEU A 245 14.58 -18.45 3.69
N ILE A 246 13.92 -19.26 2.88
CA ILE A 246 14.37 -20.64 2.57
C ILE A 246 15.77 -20.64 1.97
N LEU A 247 16.03 -19.79 0.98
CA LEU A 247 17.35 -19.67 0.36
C LEU A 247 18.43 -19.22 1.33
N ALA A 248 18.11 -18.32 2.25
CA ALA A 248 19.03 -17.88 3.29
C ALA A 248 19.37 -19.01 4.29
N GLU A 249 18.38 -19.82 4.69
CA GLU A 249 18.57 -20.98 5.57
C GLU A 249 19.46 -22.06 4.90
N ARG A 250 19.40 -22.16 3.58
CA ARG A 250 20.25 -23.06 2.79
C ARG A 250 21.63 -22.50 2.44
N GLY A 251 21.89 -21.23 2.71
CA GLY A 251 23.11 -20.55 2.24
C GLY A 251 23.21 -20.40 0.73
N ALA A 252 22.08 -20.51 -0.01
CA ALA A 252 22.04 -20.45 -1.45
C ALA A 252 22.11 -19.02 -1.99
N ASP A 253 22.72 -18.83 -3.18
CA ASP A 253 22.71 -17.53 -3.85
C ASP A 253 21.33 -17.26 -4.47
N HIS A 254 20.54 -16.48 -3.77
CA HIS A 254 19.20 -16.14 -4.21
C HIS A 254 19.14 -15.40 -5.55
N ALA A 255 20.21 -14.71 -5.96
CA ALA A 255 20.20 -13.99 -7.23
C ALA A 255 20.34 -14.95 -8.41
N ALA A 256 21.15 -15.99 -8.24
CA ALA A 256 21.30 -17.07 -9.22
C ALA A 256 20.05 -17.96 -9.22
N GLU A 257 19.63 -18.45 -8.03
CA GLU A 257 18.51 -19.39 -7.89
C GLU A 257 17.16 -18.83 -8.43
N LEU A 258 16.95 -17.52 -8.30
CA LEU A 258 15.72 -16.85 -8.71
C LEU A 258 15.85 -16.08 -10.03
N GLY A 259 16.97 -16.21 -10.75
CA GLY A 259 17.18 -15.58 -12.06
C GLY A 259 17.07 -14.05 -12.04
N LEU A 260 17.56 -13.38 -10.97
CA LEU A 260 17.40 -11.93 -10.84
C LEU A 260 18.19 -11.17 -11.90
N GLY A 261 17.56 -10.14 -12.45
CA GLY A 261 18.02 -9.41 -13.62
C GLY A 261 19.11 -8.37 -13.35
N PRO A 262 19.54 -7.67 -14.40
CA PRO A 262 20.56 -6.62 -14.30
C PRO A 262 20.11 -5.43 -13.46
N LEU A 263 18.81 -5.11 -13.44
CA LEU A 263 18.25 -4.04 -12.63
C LEU A 263 18.48 -4.30 -11.13
N TYR A 264 18.14 -5.51 -10.66
CA TYR A 264 18.40 -5.92 -9.28
C TYR A 264 19.88 -5.75 -8.91
N ARG A 265 20.79 -6.27 -9.76
CA ARG A 265 22.23 -6.20 -9.49
C ARG A 265 22.74 -4.77 -9.39
N ASP A 266 22.26 -3.88 -10.26
CA ASP A 266 22.62 -2.45 -10.20
C ASP A 266 22.07 -1.77 -8.95
N LEU A 267 20.79 -1.89 -8.67
CA LEU A 267 20.16 -1.29 -7.49
C LEU A 267 20.82 -1.76 -6.20
N ARG A 268 21.08 -3.07 -6.09
CA ARG A 268 21.74 -3.65 -4.91
C ARG A 268 23.17 -3.16 -4.74
N ARG A 269 23.95 -3.08 -5.81
CA ARG A 269 25.32 -2.55 -5.80
C ARG A 269 25.34 -1.11 -5.26
N ARG A 270 24.45 -0.25 -5.76
CA ARG A 270 24.34 1.15 -5.34
C ARG A 270 23.87 1.27 -3.88
N ALA A 271 22.90 0.47 -3.49
CA ALA A 271 22.42 0.44 -2.11
C ALA A 271 23.49 -0.03 -1.12
N ARG A 272 24.31 -1.03 -1.48
CA ARG A 272 25.46 -1.48 -0.65
C ARG A 272 26.46 -0.35 -0.47
N ARG A 273 26.83 0.36 -1.53
CA ARG A 273 27.74 1.52 -1.46
C ARG A 273 27.21 2.64 -0.56
N ALA A 274 25.88 2.81 -0.53
CA ALA A 274 25.21 3.79 0.31
C ALA A 274 24.91 3.30 1.75
N GLY A 275 25.36 2.10 2.15
CA GLY A 275 25.12 1.52 3.48
C GLY A 275 23.63 1.21 3.76
N LEU A 276 22.86 0.93 2.73
CA LEU A 276 21.42 0.66 2.82
C LEU A 276 21.06 -0.84 2.95
N ILE A 277 22.06 -1.71 3.03
CA ILE A 277 21.87 -3.16 3.21
C ILE A 277 22.78 -3.63 4.34
N ARG A 278 22.19 -4.37 5.31
CA ARG A 278 22.91 -4.98 6.45
C ARG A 278 22.51 -6.45 6.56
N GLU A 279 23.47 -7.36 6.62
CA GLU A 279 23.23 -8.79 6.47
C GLU A 279 22.53 -9.46 7.67
N ARG A 280 22.64 -8.94 8.88
CA ARG A 280 22.17 -9.62 10.10
C ARG A 280 21.00 -8.93 10.84
N ARG A 281 20.25 -8.05 10.20
CA ARG A 281 19.13 -7.38 10.85
C ARG A 281 17.78 -7.98 10.43
N ALA A 282 16.88 -8.17 11.41
CA ALA A 282 15.53 -8.65 11.15
C ALA A 282 14.74 -7.67 10.26
N ARG A 283 14.01 -8.20 9.28
CA ARG A 283 13.09 -7.46 8.41
C ARG A 283 11.70 -7.44 9.02
N ARG A 284 10.92 -6.42 8.71
CA ARG A 284 9.51 -6.40 9.04
C ARG A 284 8.76 -7.36 8.11
N PRO A 285 8.11 -8.42 8.64
CA PRO A 285 7.36 -9.33 7.79
C PRO A 285 6.16 -8.63 7.13
N PRO A 286 5.87 -8.89 5.84
CA PRO A 286 4.67 -8.37 5.19
C PRO A 286 3.39 -8.94 5.82
N VAL A 287 2.34 -8.11 5.84
CA VAL A 287 1.02 -8.50 6.37
C VAL A 287 0.21 -9.19 5.28
N ASP A 288 -0.55 -10.18 5.67
CA ASP A 288 -1.48 -10.90 4.79
C ASP A 288 -2.80 -10.11 4.59
N VAL A 289 -2.73 -9.08 3.76
CA VAL A 289 -3.85 -8.18 3.39
C VAL A 289 -3.85 -7.99 1.88
N ASN A 290 -5.02 -8.07 1.25
CA ASN A 290 -5.21 -7.82 -0.18
C ASN A 290 -6.52 -7.05 -0.41
N ALA A 291 -6.81 -6.62 -1.63
CA ALA A 291 -8.09 -6.01 -1.99
C ALA A 291 -9.26 -6.91 -1.54
N GLY A 292 -10.19 -6.36 -0.76
CA GLY A 292 -11.33 -7.09 -0.19
C GLY A 292 -11.01 -8.10 0.92
N ARG A 293 -9.74 -8.41 1.14
CA ARG A 293 -9.25 -9.28 2.21
C ARG A 293 -8.40 -8.49 3.19
N GLY A 294 -9.02 -7.97 4.22
CA GLY A 294 -8.38 -7.10 5.21
C GLY A 294 -8.24 -5.65 4.77
N LEU A 295 -8.63 -5.29 3.55
CA LEU A 295 -8.67 -3.93 3.03
C LEU A 295 -10.07 -3.60 2.55
N VAL A 296 -10.52 -2.39 2.88
CA VAL A 296 -11.70 -1.76 2.31
C VAL A 296 -11.42 -0.29 2.03
N PHE A 297 -11.98 0.20 0.97
CA PHE A 297 -11.90 1.60 0.54
C PHE A 297 -13.30 2.19 0.45
N VAL A 298 -13.46 3.41 0.95
CA VAL A 298 -14.69 4.19 0.83
C VAL A 298 -14.36 5.45 0.03
N SER A 299 -15.12 5.70 -1.02
CA SER A 299 -14.96 6.89 -1.85
C SER A 299 -15.45 8.15 -1.16
N HIS A 300 -15.15 9.31 -1.74
CA HIS A 300 -15.64 10.60 -1.29
C HIS A 300 -17.18 10.70 -1.31
N THR A 301 -17.84 9.91 -2.14
CA THR A 301 -19.31 9.86 -2.24
C THR A 301 -19.96 8.77 -1.40
N GLY A 302 -19.20 8.00 -0.61
CA GLY A 302 -19.73 6.92 0.23
C GLY A 302 -19.74 5.53 -0.38
N SER A 303 -19.40 5.40 -1.67
CA SER A 303 -19.35 4.10 -2.34
C SER A 303 -18.19 3.25 -1.81
N VAL A 304 -18.46 1.96 -1.55
CA VAL A 304 -17.53 1.01 -0.93
C VAL A 304 -16.89 0.11 -1.98
N HIS A 305 -15.57 0.00 -1.94
CA HIS A 305 -14.76 -0.78 -2.88
C HIS A 305 -13.76 -1.68 -2.16
N PRO A 306 -13.32 -2.80 -2.77
CA PRO A 306 -12.30 -3.68 -2.17
C PRO A 306 -10.91 -3.03 -2.06
N SER A 307 -10.61 -2.08 -2.93
CA SER A 307 -9.38 -1.27 -2.96
C SER A 307 -9.66 0.06 -3.64
N GLY A 308 -8.92 1.11 -3.27
CA GLY A 308 -8.97 2.38 -3.98
C GLY A 308 -8.49 2.29 -5.44
N PHE A 309 -7.80 1.22 -5.81
CA PHE A 309 -7.35 0.95 -7.18
C PHE A 309 -8.23 -0.05 -7.92
N LEU A 310 -9.30 -0.55 -7.28
CA LEU A 310 -10.28 -1.48 -7.88
C LEU A 310 -11.66 -0.80 -7.87
N PRO A 311 -12.05 -0.11 -8.96
CA PRO A 311 -13.24 0.72 -9.02
C PRO A 311 -14.53 -0.10 -9.25
N VAL A 312 -14.69 -1.19 -8.50
CA VAL A 312 -15.90 -2.02 -8.51
C VAL A 312 -16.66 -1.75 -7.22
N ALA A 313 -17.82 -1.10 -7.34
CA ALA A 313 -18.67 -0.77 -6.20
C ALA A 313 -19.30 -2.03 -5.60
N CYS A 314 -19.29 -2.13 -4.27
CA CYS A 314 -19.87 -3.24 -3.52
C CYS A 314 -21.05 -2.81 -2.63
N GLY A 315 -21.36 -1.52 -2.58
CA GLY A 315 -22.43 -0.90 -1.81
C GLY A 315 -22.12 0.56 -1.50
N ASP A 316 -22.98 1.21 -0.74
CA ASP A 316 -22.83 2.60 -0.29
C ASP A 316 -23.07 2.68 1.23
N VAL A 317 -22.23 3.46 1.94
CA VAL A 317 -22.33 3.60 3.41
C VAL A 317 -23.53 4.42 3.86
N ARG A 318 -24.20 5.13 2.93
CA ARG A 318 -25.46 5.82 3.18
C ARG A 318 -26.65 4.88 3.23
N GLU A 319 -26.56 3.74 2.50
CA GLU A 319 -27.66 2.78 2.33
C GLU A 319 -27.53 1.60 3.28
N ARG A 320 -26.30 1.13 3.52
CA ARG A 320 -26.05 -0.07 4.35
C ARG A 320 -24.81 0.12 5.22
N PRO A 321 -24.80 -0.47 6.45
CA PRO A 321 -23.63 -0.41 7.32
C PRO A 321 -22.37 -0.99 6.64
N LEU A 322 -21.23 -0.31 6.79
CA LEU A 322 -19.95 -0.77 6.23
C LEU A 322 -19.57 -2.19 6.70
N THR A 323 -19.95 -2.56 7.93
CA THR A 323 -19.72 -3.90 8.47
C THR A 323 -20.48 -4.97 7.71
N GLU A 324 -21.70 -4.68 7.29
CA GLU A 324 -22.53 -5.58 6.48
C GLU A 324 -21.97 -5.70 5.06
N ILE A 325 -21.68 -4.56 4.41
CA ILE A 325 -21.11 -4.54 3.06
C ILE A 325 -19.81 -5.35 3.04
N TYR A 326 -18.90 -5.09 3.98
CA TYR A 326 -17.60 -5.77 4.05
C TYR A 326 -17.75 -7.28 4.22
N ARG A 327 -18.66 -7.73 5.09
CA ARG A 327 -18.84 -9.15 5.38
C ARG A 327 -19.57 -9.91 4.29
N ASN A 328 -20.59 -9.29 3.69
CA ASN A 328 -21.61 -10.00 2.93
C ASN A 328 -21.64 -9.68 1.43
N ALA A 329 -21.07 -8.56 0.97
CA ALA A 329 -21.09 -8.24 -0.45
C ALA A 329 -20.38 -9.34 -1.26
N PRO A 330 -21.00 -9.81 -2.38
CA PRO A 330 -20.51 -10.97 -3.13
C PRO A 330 -19.05 -10.88 -3.55
N LEU A 331 -18.60 -9.70 -4.02
CA LEU A 331 -17.22 -9.50 -4.45
C LEU A 331 -16.24 -9.58 -3.27
N PHE A 332 -16.57 -9.03 -2.09
CA PHE A 332 -15.73 -9.15 -0.91
C PHE A 332 -15.57 -10.61 -0.48
N ARG A 333 -16.64 -11.39 -0.52
CA ARG A 333 -16.60 -12.84 -0.21
C ARG A 333 -15.74 -13.58 -1.23
N ALA A 334 -15.94 -13.29 -2.50
CA ALA A 334 -15.23 -13.92 -3.60
C ALA A 334 -13.70 -13.64 -3.58
N LEU A 335 -13.30 -12.40 -3.25
CA LEU A 335 -11.87 -12.01 -3.15
C LEU A 335 -11.12 -12.66 -1.96
N ARG A 336 -11.84 -13.23 -1.00
CA ARG A 336 -11.27 -13.98 0.12
C ARG A 336 -11.02 -15.45 -0.19
N ASP A 337 -11.57 -15.94 -1.27
CA ASP A 337 -11.41 -17.32 -1.74
C ASP A 337 -10.28 -17.41 -2.79
N PRO A 338 -9.07 -17.90 -2.42
CA PRO A 338 -7.98 -18.04 -3.36
C PRO A 338 -8.23 -19.10 -4.43
N GLY A 339 -9.21 -20.00 -4.23
CA GLY A 339 -9.61 -21.01 -5.21
C GLY A 339 -10.31 -20.41 -6.43
N ARG A 340 -10.73 -19.16 -6.38
CA ARG A 340 -11.35 -18.46 -7.52
C ARG A 340 -10.35 -17.82 -8.47
N LEU A 341 -9.07 -17.77 -8.09
CA LEU A 341 -8.04 -17.21 -8.95
C LEU A 341 -7.85 -18.08 -10.21
N SER A 342 -7.61 -17.44 -11.35
CA SER A 342 -7.40 -18.10 -12.63
C SER A 342 -5.97 -17.95 -13.14
N GLY A 343 -5.67 -18.60 -14.27
CA GLY A 343 -4.35 -18.54 -14.91
C GLY A 343 -3.23 -18.97 -13.98
N ARG A 344 -2.06 -18.36 -14.14
CA ARG A 344 -0.88 -18.67 -13.31
C ARG A 344 -1.12 -18.45 -11.82
N CYS A 345 -1.93 -17.46 -11.44
CA CYS A 345 -2.27 -17.22 -10.03
C CYS A 345 -3.09 -18.36 -9.43
N GLY A 346 -4.01 -18.95 -10.19
CA GLY A 346 -4.84 -20.10 -9.77
C GLY A 346 -4.03 -21.38 -9.61
N ALA A 347 -3.06 -21.63 -10.52
CA ALA A 347 -2.17 -22.79 -10.47
C ALA A 347 -1.01 -22.63 -9.46
N CYS A 348 -0.81 -21.43 -8.89
CA CYS A 348 0.36 -21.12 -8.09
C CYS A 348 0.26 -21.68 -6.67
N GLU A 349 1.30 -22.33 -6.19
CA GLU A 349 1.42 -22.82 -4.81
C GLU A 349 1.35 -21.69 -3.77
N PHE A 350 1.71 -20.46 -4.17
CA PHE A 350 1.60 -19.28 -3.31
C PHE A 350 0.23 -18.57 -3.38
N ARG A 351 -0.79 -19.13 -4.08
CA ARG A 351 -2.08 -18.45 -4.30
C ARG A 351 -2.74 -17.94 -3.02
N ALA A 352 -2.72 -18.73 -1.96
CA ALA A 352 -3.33 -18.38 -0.67
C ALA A 352 -2.52 -17.33 0.12
N VAL A 353 -1.19 -17.28 -0.10
CA VAL A 353 -0.27 -16.34 0.55
C VAL A 353 -0.18 -15.04 -0.22
N CYS A 354 -0.07 -15.11 -1.55
CA CYS A 354 0.18 -14.00 -2.44
C CYS A 354 -1.11 -13.41 -3.00
N GLY A 355 -1.78 -14.14 -3.86
CA GLY A 355 -2.99 -13.73 -4.56
C GLY A 355 -2.81 -12.63 -5.62
N GLY A 356 -1.61 -12.12 -5.86
CA GLY A 356 -1.35 -11.02 -6.80
C GLY A 356 -2.08 -9.71 -6.47
N SER A 357 -1.88 -8.65 -7.26
CA SER A 357 -2.70 -7.43 -7.19
C SER A 357 -4.00 -7.64 -7.96
N ARG A 358 -5.10 -7.75 -7.25
CA ARG A 358 -6.44 -7.88 -7.86
C ARG A 358 -6.85 -6.63 -8.62
N SER A 359 -6.38 -5.47 -8.12
CA SER A 359 -6.58 -4.18 -8.79
C SER A 359 -5.87 -4.12 -10.13
N ARG A 360 -4.62 -4.61 -10.23
CA ARG A 360 -3.89 -4.60 -11.50
C ARG A 360 -4.41 -5.66 -12.45
N ALA A 361 -4.76 -6.85 -11.96
CA ALA A 361 -5.41 -7.87 -12.77
C ALA A 361 -6.65 -7.28 -13.45
N TYR A 362 -7.55 -6.66 -12.66
CA TYR A 362 -8.74 -6.01 -13.20
C TYR A 362 -8.42 -4.86 -14.18
N ALA A 363 -7.50 -3.98 -13.83
CA ALA A 363 -7.15 -2.83 -14.67
C ALA A 363 -6.59 -3.23 -16.04
N CYS A 364 -5.92 -4.38 -16.13
CA CYS A 364 -5.32 -4.88 -17.37
C CYS A 364 -6.24 -5.81 -18.16
N THR A 365 -7.16 -6.54 -17.52
CA THR A 365 -7.93 -7.62 -18.16
C THR A 365 -9.45 -7.45 -18.06
N GLY A 366 -9.94 -6.60 -17.15
CA GLY A 366 -11.35 -6.51 -16.81
C GLY A 366 -11.81 -7.60 -15.80
N ASP A 367 -10.97 -8.58 -15.47
CA ASP A 367 -11.28 -9.65 -14.53
C ASP A 367 -10.45 -9.54 -13.24
N VAL A 368 -11.12 -9.47 -12.09
CA VAL A 368 -10.46 -9.39 -10.77
C VAL A 368 -9.76 -10.69 -10.38
N PHE A 369 -10.11 -11.81 -10.98
CA PHE A 369 -9.57 -13.13 -10.69
C PHE A 369 -8.47 -13.56 -11.65
N ALA A 370 -8.23 -12.80 -12.71
CA ALA A 370 -7.18 -13.06 -13.68
C ALA A 370 -5.79 -13.08 -13.01
N GLU A 371 -4.82 -13.64 -13.70
CA GLU A 371 -3.44 -13.66 -13.23
C GLU A 371 -2.85 -12.25 -13.07
N GLU A 372 -1.89 -12.12 -12.17
CA GLU A 372 -1.14 -10.87 -11.96
C GLU A 372 -0.18 -10.63 -13.15
N PRO A 373 -0.41 -9.60 -13.97
CA PRO A 373 0.36 -9.41 -15.21
C PRO A 373 1.84 -9.04 -14.99
N TRP A 374 2.19 -8.50 -13.81
CA TRP A 374 3.57 -8.13 -13.49
C TRP A 374 4.32 -9.18 -12.66
N CYS A 375 3.75 -10.36 -12.47
CA CYS A 375 4.44 -11.45 -11.80
C CYS A 375 5.31 -12.22 -12.81
N GLY A 376 6.62 -12.28 -12.58
CA GLY A 376 7.55 -13.10 -13.38
C GLY A 376 7.62 -14.56 -12.96
N TYR A 377 7.07 -14.90 -11.80
CA TYR A 377 7.17 -16.26 -11.26
C TYR A 377 6.32 -17.25 -12.04
N GLN A 378 6.92 -18.40 -12.36
CA GLN A 378 6.21 -19.53 -12.94
C GLN A 378 5.84 -20.53 -11.83
N PRO A 379 4.56 -20.92 -11.70
CA PRO A 379 4.14 -21.91 -10.70
C PRO A 379 5.01 -23.20 -10.78
N GLY A 380 5.40 -23.70 -9.62
CA GLY A 380 6.24 -24.89 -9.50
C GLY A 380 7.73 -24.70 -9.80
N SER A 381 8.18 -23.51 -10.25
CA SER A 381 9.59 -23.31 -10.63
C SER A 381 10.55 -23.10 -9.46
N PHE A 382 10.06 -22.87 -8.24
CA PHE A 382 10.94 -22.75 -7.08
C PHE A 382 11.53 -24.12 -6.72
N PRO A 383 12.88 -24.29 -6.67
CA PRO A 383 13.49 -25.62 -6.57
C PRO A 383 13.24 -26.31 -5.22
N TYR A 384 12.88 -25.56 -4.18
CA TYR A 384 12.70 -26.05 -2.80
C TYR A 384 11.21 -26.14 -2.42
N GLN A 385 10.40 -26.85 -3.21
CA GLN A 385 8.95 -26.95 -3.04
C GLN A 385 8.55 -27.56 -1.68
N ARG A 386 9.31 -28.55 -1.19
CA ARG A 386 9.00 -29.25 0.08
C ARG A 386 9.14 -28.30 1.28
N GLU A 387 10.06 -27.36 1.24
CA GLU A 387 10.31 -26.39 2.30
C GLU A 387 9.25 -25.28 2.34
N LEU A 388 8.40 -25.17 1.34
CA LEU A 388 7.30 -24.21 1.34
C LEU A 388 6.17 -24.62 2.29
N THR A 389 5.97 -25.92 2.52
CA THR A 389 4.84 -26.47 3.30
C THR A 389 4.57 -25.75 4.63
N PRO A 390 5.57 -25.39 5.47
CA PRO A 390 5.33 -24.70 6.75
C PRO A 390 4.81 -23.26 6.60
N TYR A 391 4.99 -22.66 5.43
CA TYR A 391 4.67 -21.26 5.16
C TYR A 391 3.38 -21.07 4.36
N LEU A 392 2.89 -22.13 3.73
CA LEU A 392 1.63 -22.14 3.00
C LEU A 392 0.50 -22.53 3.96
N PRO A 393 -0.68 -21.90 3.88
CA PRO A 393 -1.86 -22.39 4.59
C PRO A 393 -2.12 -23.83 4.15
N GLN A 394 -2.25 -24.73 5.11
CA GLN A 394 -2.77 -26.07 4.80
C GLN A 394 -4.18 -25.86 4.25
N GLU A 395 -4.46 -26.36 3.07
CA GLU A 395 -5.82 -26.50 2.59
C GLU A 395 -6.46 -27.46 3.61
N GLU A 396 -7.40 -26.94 4.43
CA GLU A 396 -8.33 -27.82 5.12
C GLU A 396 -8.93 -28.68 4.02
N ALA A 397 -8.67 -29.97 4.09
CA ALA A 397 -9.25 -30.95 3.20
C ALA A 397 -10.75 -30.71 3.23
N ARG A 398 -11.29 -30.02 2.22
CA ARG A 398 -12.73 -30.01 1.98
C ARG A 398 -13.02 -31.47 1.65
N GLU A 399 -13.55 -32.16 2.63
CA GLU A 399 -14.19 -33.45 2.42
C GLU A 399 -15.10 -33.31 1.20
N ARG A 400 -14.85 -34.16 0.23
CA ARG A 400 -15.57 -34.25 -1.04
C ARG A 400 -17.00 -34.74 -0.78
#